data_ba6995ef1d4fef0769f9e1581ff27163
#
_entry.id   ba6995ef1d4fef0769f9e1581ff27163
#
_cell.length_a   1.000
_cell.length_b   1.000
_cell.length_c   1.000
_cell.angle_alpha   90.00
_cell.angle_beta   90.00
_cell.angle_gamma   90.00
#
_symmetry.space_group_name_H-M   'P 1'
#
loop_
_entity.id
_entity.type
_entity.pdbx_description
1 polymer ?
#
loop_
_entity_poly.entity_id
_entity_poly.type
_entity_poly.pdbx_seq_one_letter_code
_entity_poly.pdbx_strand_id
1 'polypeptide(L)'
;MKASGTAADRLVTFTERVLTRRRRRRRRIEEKQRKKNVIVDWLEAFLWAAIVVLLINQYLLQAYQIPTGSMIDTLLEQDRVFVNKVIYGPELIPGMLKISSPVQPERNEVIIFENPAYISRGPGFEVLQRLLYMVTLSLVDINRDELGRPRAQFLIKRAVGVAGDRFRNREGVVEILPQGASEWMSEVSFQEKTKISYPVNRMLEPNDYDILRAGARAAGLQDVGVPLSQEQEAALRAASQVRYPDGVYIDSIRSEMRYMARPYDSRLRTRRFFHEQGWYVPEGRILPLGDNRDNSLDGRSFGSVSMERVLGRGMIKYWPPSRIGPIR
;
A
#
# COMPACT_ATOMS: atom_id res chain seq x y z
N MET A 1 -29.35 16.23 71.15
CA MET A 1 -28.64 14.96 70.92
C MET A 1 -28.68 14.62 69.43
N LYS A 2 -27.55 14.82 68.69
CA LYS A 2 -27.43 14.37 67.32
C LYS A 2 -26.96 12.90 67.34
N ALA A 3 -27.85 11.98 66.91
CA ALA A 3 -27.49 10.60 66.75
C ALA A 3 -26.37 10.46 65.67
N SER A 4 -25.21 10.00 66.11
CA SER A 4 -24.10 9.62 65.24
C SER A 4 -24.48 8.34 64.51
N GLY A 5 -24.96 8.49 63.25
CA GLY A 5 -25.20 7.34 62.38
C GLY A 5 -23.95 6.49 62.23
N THR A 6 -24.10 5.20 62.46
CA THR A 6 -23.01 4.21 62.35
C THR A 6 -22.47 4.16 60.90
N ALA A 7 -21.27 3.66 60.70
CA ALA A 7 -20.66 3.50 59.35
C ALA A 7 -21.58 2.66 58.42
N ALA A 8 -22.34 1.75 58.98
CA ALA A 8 -23.37 0.96 58.29
C ALA A 8 -24.50 1.82 57.73
N ASP A 9 -25.02 2.79 58.52
CA ASP A 9 -26.11 3.69 58.05
C ASP A 9 -25.62 4.59 56.90
N ARG A 10 -24.35 5.01 56.90
CA ARG A 10 -23.74 5.79 55.79
C ARG A 10 -23.60 4.95 54.53
N LEU A 11 -23.22 3.69 54.63
CA LEU A 11 -23.14 2.73 53.54
C LEU A 11 -24.51 2.45 52.94
N VAL A 12 -25.54 2.19 53.78
CA VAL A 12 -26.91 1.95 53.33
C VAL A 12 -27.46 3.18 52.59
N THR A 13 -27.29 4.39 53.17
CA THR A 13 -27.76 5.63 52.50
C THR A 13 -27.03 5.92 51.23
N PHE A 14 -25.75 5.57 51.13
CA PHE A 14 -24.96 5.71 49.89
C PHE A 14 -25.42 4.73 48.80
N THR A 15 -25.60 3.47 49.15
CA THR A 15 -26.08 2.43 48.20
C THR A 15 -27.51 2.70 47.73
N GLU A 16 -28.42 3.08 48.62
CA GLU A 16 -29.77 3.52 48.24
C GLU A 16 -29.73 4.77 47.32
N ARG A 17 -28.87 5.74 47.57
CA ARG A 17 -28.74 6.95 46.73
C ARG A 17 -28.22 6.60 45.36
N VAL A 18 -27.26 5.68 45.23
CA VAL A 18 -26.71 5.21 43.94
C VAL A 18 -27.75 4.41 43.16
N LEU A 19 -28.46 3.45 43.82
CA LEU A 19 -29.47 2.64 43.17
C LEU A 19 -30.69 3.48 42.75
N THR A 20 -31.12 4.43 43.61
CA THR A 20 -32.25 5.31 43.28
C THR A 20 -31.89 6.28 42.12
N ARG A 21 -30.64 6.78 42.09
CA ARG A 21 -30.14 7.56 40.95
C ARG A 21 -30.16 6.77 39.66
N ARG A 22 -29.72 5.51 39.68
CA ARG A 22 -29.75 4.63 38.50
C ARG A 22 -31.16 4.36 38.00
N ARG A 23 -32.12 4.08 38.93
CA ARG A 23 -33.54 3.87 38.59
C ARG A 23 -34.19 5.15 38.02
N ARG A 24 -33.95 6.32 38.61
CA ARG A 24 -34.45 7.62 38.10
C ARG A 24 -33.86 7.95 36.74
N ARG A 25 -32.56 7.65 36.52
CA ARG A 25 -31.92 7.85 35.23
C ARG A 25 -32.51 6.92 34.16
N ARG A 26 -32.76 5.65 34.47
CA ARG A 26 -33.40 4.72 33.53
C ARG A 26 -34.82 5.18 33.18
N ARG A 27 -35.65 5.52 34.14
CA ARG A 27 -37.00 6.04 33.87
C ARG A 27 -37.00 7.30 33.00
N ARG A 28 -36.10 8.25 33.26
CA ARG A 28 -35.97 9.44 32.41
C ARG A 28 -35.51 9.10 30.98
N ILE A 29 -34.69 8.10 30.81
CA ILE A 29 -34.27 7.64 29.48
C ILE A 29 -35.47 6.96 28.78
N GLU A 30 -36.19 6.09 29.46
CA GLU A 30 -37.38 5.41 28.93
C GLU A 30 -38.50 6.40 28.56
N GLU A 31 -38.76 7.42 29.39
CA GLU A 31 -39.71 8.50 29.09
C GLU A 31 -39.29 9.35 27.90
N LYS A 32 -37.98 9.64 27.77
CA LYS A 32 -37.46 10.35 26.61
C LYS A 32 -37.57 9.50 25.34
N GLN A 33 -37.28 8.20 25.42
CA GLN A 33 -37.42 7.28 24.28
C GLN A 33 -38.87 7.14 23.82
N ARG A 34 -39.83 7.06 24.74
CA ARG A 34 -41.28 7.02 24.41
C ARG A 34 -41.79 8.29 23.69
N LYS A 35 -41.16 9.43 23.91
CA LYS A 35 -41.56 10.73 23.31
C LYS A 35 -40.81 11.07 22.04
N LYS A 36 -39.78 10.28 21.64
CA LYS A 36 -39.03 10.53 20.40
C LYS A 36 -39.86 10.20 19.17
N ASN A 37 -39.79 11.06 18.19
CA ASN A 37 -40.30 10.76 16.86
C ASN A 37 -39.52 9.57 16.29
N VAL A 38 -40.19 8.61 15.73
CA VAL A 38 -39.60 7.39 15.15
C VAL A 38 -38.50 7.76 14.13
N ILE A 39 -38.68 8.81 13.34
CA ILE A 39 -37.69 9.29 12.36
C ILE A 39 -36.40 9.76 13.07
N VAL A 40 -36.52 10.48 14.19
CA VAL A 40 -35.33 10.97 14.93
C VAL A 40 -34.58 9.80 15.57
N ASP A 41 -35.28 8.78 16.04
CA ASP A 41 -34.66 7.57 16.61
C ASP A 41 -33.89 6.78 15.54
N TRP A 42 -34.45 6.64 14.34
CA TRP A 42 -33.77 6.03 13.20
C TRP A 42 -32.54 6.85 12.77
N LEU A 43 -32.64 8.16 12.70
CA LEU A 43 -31.50 9.03 12.35
C LEU A 43 -30.37 8.95 13.40
N GLU A 44 -30.72 8.92 14.68
CA GLU A 44 -29.75 8.77 15.77
C GLU A 44 -29.05 7.39 15.70
N ALA A 45 -29.82 6.32 15.48
CA ALA A 45 -29.29 4.97 15.31
C ALA A 45 -28.35 4.88 14.09
N PHE A 46 -28.75 5.49 12.94
CA PHE A 46 -27.94 5.56 11.75
C PHE A 46 -26.64 6.35 11.98
N LEU A 47 -26.72 7.48 12.66
CA LEU A 47 -25.53 8.30 12.99
C LEU A 47 -24.55 7.54 13.88
N TRP A 48 -25.06 6.84 14.91
CA TRP A 48 -24.23 5.99 15.74
C TRP A 48 -23.59 4.84 14.96
N ALA A 49 -24.33 4.18 14.11
CA ALA A 49 -23.80 3.12 13.24
C ALA A 49 -22.71 3.68 12.32
N ALA A 50 -22.93 4.84 11.71
CA ALA A 50 -21.93 5.50 10.86
C ALA A 50 -20.65 5.84 11.64
N ILE A 51 -20.77 6.38 12.86
CA ILE A 51 -19.60 6.66 13.71
C ILE A 51 -18.84 5.37 14.03
N VAL A 52 -19.53 4.29 14.41
CA VAL A 52 -18.89 3.00 14.71
C VAL A 52 -18.18 2.44 13.47
N VAL A 53 -18.82 2.48 12.30
CA VAL A 53 -18.21 2.05 11.03
C VAL A 53 -16.99 2.89 10.70
N LEU A 54 -17.04 4.21 10.88
CA LEU A 54 -15.88 5.09 10.68
C LEU A 54 -14.73 4.74 11.61
N LEU A 55 -15.00 4.50 12.89
CA LEU A 55 -13.97 4.12 13.86
C LEU A 55 -13.35 2.77 13.51
N ILE A 56 -14.14 1.79 13.11
CA ILE A 56 -13.64 0.49 12.66
C ILE A 56 -12.76 0.66 11.43
N ASN A 57 -13.22 1.40 10.41
CA ASN A 57 -12.46 1.65 9.18
C ASN A 57 -11.18 2.46 9.44
N GLN A 58 -11.21 3.41 10.36
CA GLN A 58 -10.04 4.23 10.66
C GLN A 58 -8.96 3.45 11.42
N TYR A 59 -9.35 2.64 12.41
CA TYR A 59 -8.41 2.09 13.39
C TYR A 59 -8.19 0.59 13.29
N LEU A 60 -9.17 -0.17 12.78
CA LEU A 60 -9.12 -1.63 12.80
C LEU A 60 -8.98 -2.22 11.41
N LEU A 61 -10.02 -2.10 10.59
CA LEU A 61 -10.13 -2.76 9.29
C LEU A 61 -10.61 -1.77 8.25
N GLN A 62 -9.81 -1.52 7.25
CA GLN A 62 -10.18 -0.64 6.14
C GLN A 62 -10.41 -1.43 4.86
N ALA A 63 -11.50 -1.11 4.16
CA ALA A 63 -11.79 -1.65 2.84
C ALA A 63 -11.01 -0.86 1.78
N TYR A 64 -10.39 -1.58 0.82
CA TYR A 64 -9.74 -1.00 -0.35
C TYR A 64 -10.21 -1.70 -1.61
N GLN A 65 -10.32 -0.96 -2.69
CA GLN A 65 -10.52 -1.50 -4.03
C GLN A 65 -9.20 -1.50 -4.79
N ILE A 66 -8.90 -2.58 -5.49
CA ILE A 66 -7.68 -2.75 -6.27
C ILE A 66 -7.88 -2.04 -7.62
N PRO A 67 -7.12 -0.97 -7.91
CA PRO A 67 -7.32 -0.19 -9.14
C PRO A 67 -6.52 -0.69 -10.33
N THR A 68 -5.49 -1.52 -10.12
CA THR A 68 -4.53 -1.92 -11.16
C THR A 68 -4.11 -3.37 -11.04
N GLY A 69 -3.66 -3.95 -12.16
CA GLY A 69 -3.22 -5.34 -12.23
C GLY A 69 -1.80 -5.62 -11.71
N SER A 70 -1.23 -4.75 -10.87
CA SER A 70 0.16 -4.91 -10.40
C SER A 70 0.39 -6.09 -9.43
N MET A 71 -0.69 -6.69 -8.93
CA MET A 71 -0.68 -7.83 -8.00
C MET A 71 -1.37 -9.08 -8.58
N ILE A 72 -1.50 -9.16 -9.92
CA ILE A 72 -1.99 -10.36 -10.60
C ILE A 72 -1.00 -11.51 -10.33
N ASP A 73 -1.41 -12.72 -9.96
CA ASP A 73 -2.76 -13.29 -9.82
C ASP A 73 -3.32 -13.18 -8.40
N THR A 74 -2.55 -12.71 -7.44
CA THR A 74 -2.98 -12.62 -6.04
C THR A 74 -4.22 -11.73 -5.91
N LEU A 75 -4.15 -10.54 -6.50
CA LEU A 75 -5.25 -9.57 -6.53
C LEU A 75 -5.49 -9.10 -7.97
N LEU A 76 -6.74 -9.13 -8.41
CA LEU A 76 -7.18 -8.62 -9.71
C LEU A 76 -7.74 -7.20 -9.58
N GLU A 77 -7.82 -6.51 -10.70
CA GLU A 77 -8.52 -5.23 -10.78
C GLU A 77 -9.97 -5.38 -10.31
N GLN A 78 -10.46 -4.38 -9.56
CA GLN A 78 -11.76 -4.33 -8.92
C GLN A 78 -11.99 -5.31 -7.75
N ASP A 79 -11.03 -6.18 -7.42
CA ASP A 79 -11.09 -6.91 -6.14
C ASP A 79 -11.21 -5.91 -4.98
N ARG A 80 -12.00 -6.26 -3.96
CA ARG A 80 -12.07 -5.50 -2.71
C ARG A 80 -11.51 -6.31 -1.59
N VAL A 81 -10.66 -5.66 -0.82
CA VAL A 81 -9.86 -6.31 0.23
C VAL A 81 -10.04 -5.60 1.55
N PHE A 82 -10.06 -6.37 2.63
CA PHE A 82 -9.92 -5.84 3.98
C PHE A 82 -8.46 -5.83 4.41
N VAL A 83 -8.07 -4.72 4.98
CA VAL A 83 -6.72 -4.44 5.46
C VAL A 83 -6.75 -4.27 6.97
N ASN A 84 -5.94 -5.05 7.68
CA ASN A 84 -5.74 -4.90 9.12
C ASN A 84 -4.72 -3.78 9.37
N LYS A 85 -5.17 -2.71 10.01
CA LYS A 85 -4.34 -1.55 10.37
C LYS A 85 -3.73 -1.68 11.76
N VAL A 86 -4.30 -2.52 12.61
CA VAL A 86 -3.86 -2.67 14.01
C VAL A 86 -2.45 -3.23 14.07
N ILE A 87 -2.13 -4.19 13.19
CA ILE A 87 -0.89 -4.98 13.26
C ILE A 87 0.37 -4.10 13.15
N TYR A 88 0.36 -3.06 12.31
CA TYR A 88 1.50 -2.16 12.12
C TYR A 88 1.31 -0.78 12.76
N GLY A 89 0.31 -0.68 13.65
CA GLY A 89 -0.05 0.55 14.35
C GLY A 89 -1.01 1.43 13.55
N PRO A 90 -2.21 1.68 14.11
CA PRO A 90 -3.22 2.50 13.43
C PRO A 90 -2.81 3.97 13.39
N GLU A 91 -3.23 4.65 12.34
CA GLU A 91 -3.14 6.11 12.27
C GLU A 91 -4.22 6.73 13.16
N LEU A 92 -3.81 7.51 14.17
CA LEU A 92 -4.75 8.28 15.01
C LEU A 92 -5.36 9.43 14.24
N ILE A 93 -4.53 10.12 13.48
CA ILE A 93 -4.96 11.20 12.57
C ILE A 93 -4.38 10.85 11.19
N PRO A 94 -5.22 10.72 10.17
CA PRO A 94 -4.81 10.36 8.83
C PRO A 94 -3.66 11.23 8.31
N GLY A 95 -2.54 10.59 7.93
CA GLY A 95 -1.36 11.25 7.39
C GLY A 95 -0.55 12.11 8.36
N MET A 96 -0.90 12.16 9.67
CA MET A 96 -0.21 13.00 10.65
C MET A 96 0.37 12.23 11.82
N LEU A 97 -0.41 11.38 12.46
CA LEU A 97 -0.01 10.71 13.70
C LEU A 97 -0.36 9.23 13.65
N LYS A 98 0.67 8.40 13.74
CA LYS A 98 0.58 6.93 13.77
C LYS A 98 1.10 6.40 15.11
N ILE A 99 0.42 5.41 15.67
CA ILE A 99 0.94 4.68 16.83
C ILE A 99 2.03 3.73 16.32
N SER A 100 3.22 3.82 16.90
CA SER A 100 4.29 2.88 16.57
C SER A 100 3.95 1.47 17.04
N SER A 101 4.12 0.49 16.18
CA SER A 101 3.98 -0.93 16.53
C SER A 101 5.37 -1.58 16.60
N PRO A 102 5.60 -2.49 17.56
CA PRO A 102 6.80 -3.31 17.56
C PRO A 102 6.81 -4.37 16.46
N VAL A 103 5.64 -4.65 15.86
CA VAL A 103 5.48 -5.63 14.78
C VAL A 103 5.86 -4.97 13.47
N GLN A 104 6.77 -5.59 12.75
CA GLN A 104 7.18 -5.18 11.40
C GLN A 104 6.63 -6.15 10.36
N PRO A 105 6.37 -5.70 9.11
CA PRO A 105 6.00 -6.59 8.04
C PRO A 105 7.04 -7.66 7.82
N GLU A 106 6.58 -8.90 7.74
CA GLU A 106 7.41 -10.04 7.40
C GLU A 106 7.52 -10.21 5.88
N ARG A 107 8.54 -10.95 5.46
CA ARG A 107 8.71 -11.30 4.05
C ARG A 107 7.51 -12.11 3.56
N ASN A 108 7.07 -11.83 2.34
CA ASN A 108 5.90 -12.44 1.70
C ASN A 108 4.52 -11.84 2.12
N GLU A 109 4.44 -10.93 3.07
CA GLU A 109 3.17 -10.29 3.41
C GLU A 109 2.75 -9.28 2.35
N VAL A 110 1.45 -9.25 2.04
CA VAL A 110 0.87 -8.21 1.19
C VAL A 110 0.54 -7.00 2.06
N ILE A 111 1.25 -5.92 1.80
CA ILE A 111 1.16 -4.68 2.59
C ILE A 111 0.53 -3.55 1.78
N ILE A 112 -0.14 -2.66 2.50
CA ILE A 112 -0.65 -1.39 1.98
C ILE A 112 0.16 -0.27 2.59
N PHE A 113 0.63 0.66 1.77
CA PHE A 113 1.45 1.78 2.20
C PHE A 113 1.18 3.03 1.38
N GLU A 114 1.58 4.18 1.91
CA GLU A 114 1.47 5.45 1.19
C GLU A 114 2.44 5.49 0.01
N ASN A 115 1.91 5.86 -1.15
CA ASN A 115 2.69 5.99 -2.39
C ASN A 115 3.78 7.06 -2.22
N PRO A 116 5.07 6.71 -2.33
CA PRO A 116 6.15 7.70 -2.21
C PRO A 116 6.12 8.83 -3.24
N ALA A 117 5.48 8.60 -4.38
CA ALA A 117 5.35 9.59 -5.46
C ALA A 117 4.04 10.40 -5.38
N TYR A 118 3.20 10.18 -4.38
CA TYR A 118 1.95 10.91 -4.23
C TYR A 118 2.19 12.36 -3.77
N ILE A 119 1.63 13.31 -4.52
CA ILE A 119 1.64 14.73 -4.16
C ILE A 119 0.28 15.08 -3.56
N SER A 120 0.28 15.45 -2.29
CA SER A 120 -0.91 15.84 -1.53
C SER A 120 -1.58 17.11 -2.12
N ARG A 121 -2.92 17.14 -2.08
CA ARG A 121 -3.72 18.34 -2.40
C ARG A 121 -3.99 19.21 -1.17
N GLY A 122 -3.40 18.86 -0.05
CA GLY A 122 -3.56 19.53 1.23
C GLY A 122 -4.41 18.74 2.23
N PRO A 123 -4.17 18.97 3.54
CA PRO A 123 -4.73 18.13 4.60
C PRO A 123 -6.26 18.14 4.65
N GLY A 124 -6.92 19.27 4.38
CA GLY A 124 -8.38 19.35 4.38
C GLY A 124 -9.03 18.49 3.29
N PHE A 125 -8.47 18.50 2.07
CA PHE A 125 -8.95 17.67 0.98
C PHE A 125 -8.77 16.17 1.29
N GLU A 126 -7.63 15.81 1.85
CA GLU A 126 -7.32 14.41 2.16
C GLU A 126 -8.21 13.83 3.26
N VAL A 127 -8.49 14.62 4.30
CA VAL A 127 -9.44 14.19 5.35
C VAL A 127 -10.83 14.00 4.75
N LEU A 128 -11.32 14.94 3.93
CA LEU A 128 -12.64 14.83 3.29
C LEU A 128 -12.71 13.62 2.36
N GLN A 129 -11.68 13.43 1.52
CA GLN A 129 -11.60 12.29 0.60
C GLN A 129 -11.58 10.96 1.38
N ARG A 130 -10.77 10.85 2.42
CA ARG A 130 -10.71 9.62 3.26
C ARG A 130 -12.05 9.36 3.96
N LEU A 131 -12.73 10.38 4.46
CA LEU A 131 -14.05 10.23 5.07
C LEU A 131 -15.08 9.70 4.06
N LEU A 132 -15.17 10.30 2.88
CA LEU A 132 -16.09 9.85 1.82
C LEU A 132 -15.76 8.42 1.39
N TYR A 133 -14.50 8.11 1.17
CA TYR A 133 -14.04 6.79 0.78
C TYR A 133 -14.37 5.72 1.83
N MET A 134 -14.17 6.03 3.13
CA MET A 134 -14.50 5.12 4.22
C MET A 134 -16.01 4.92 4.41
N VAL A 135 -16.80 6.01 4.40
CA VAL A 135 -18.27 5.93 4.58
C VAL A 135 -18.92 5.13 3.44
N THR A 136 -18.39 5.27 2.24
CA THR A 136 -18.90 4.57 1.06
C THR A 136 -18.29 3.18 0.85
N LEU A 137 -17.49 2.66 1.79
CA LEU A 137 -16.76 1.39 1.65
C LEU A 137 -16.01 1.29 0.32
N SER A 138 -15.24 2.33 0.00
CA SER A 138 -14.46 2.47 -1.23
C SER A 138 -15.27 2.60 -2.54
N LEU A 139 -16.55 2.91 -2.48
CA LEU A 139 -17.38 3.10 -3.67
C LEU A 139 -17.16 4.46 -4.33
N VAL A 140 -16.92 5.52 -3.54
CA VAL A 140 -16.74 6.88 -4.02
C VAL A 140 -15.32 7.34 -3.73
N ASP A 141 -14.54 7.59 -4.78
CA ASP A 141 -13.23 8.21 -4.70
C ASP A 141 -13.22 9.53 -5.47
N ILE A 142 -13.03 10.64 -4.74
CA ILE A 142 -12.93 11.99 -5.31
C ILE A 142 -11.49 12.39 -5.68
N ASN A 143 -10.50 11.54 -5.35
CA ASN A 143 -9.10 11.81 -5.64
C ASN A 143 -8.73 11.35 -7.05
N ARG A 144 -9.09 12.18 -8.04
CA ARG A 144 -8.88 11.89 -9.46
C ARG A 144 -7.89 12.87 -10.09
N ASP A 145 -7.19 12.39 -11.13
CA ASP A 145 -6.33 13.22 -11.97
C ASP A 145 -7.17 14.06 -12.98
N GLU A 146 -6.49 14.86 -13.79
CA GLU A 146 -7.14 15.70 -14.81
C GLU A 146 -7.86 14.89 -15.89
N LEU A 147 -7.50 13.62 -16.05
CA LEU A 147 -8.12 12.67 -16.98
C LEU A 147 -9.23 11.84 -16.32
N GLY A 148 -9.63 12.16 -15.08
CA GLY A 148 -10.64 11.45 -14.32
C GLY A 148 -10.20 10.09 -13.75
N ARG A 149 -8.93 9.71 -13.87
CA ARG A 149 -8.40 8.45 -13.32
C ARG A 149 -8.12 8.57 -11.83
N PRO A 150 -8.34 7.52 -11.01
CA PRO A 150 -8.00 7.54 -9.60
C PRO A 150 -6.50 7.82 -9.40
N ARG A 151 -6.17 8.79 -8.54
CA ARG A 151 -4.78 9.03 -8.13
C ARG A 151 -4.41 8.05 -7.05
N ALA A 152 -3.38 7.25 -7.29
CA ALA A 152 -2.93 6.22 -6.38
C ALA A 152 -2.24 6.85 -5.15
N GLN A 153 -3.03 7.22 -4.13
CA GLN A 153 -2.51 7.66 -2.83
C GLN A 153 -1.88 6.49 -2.07
N PHE A 154 -2.45 5.30 -2.20
CA PHE A 154 -1.99 4.07 -1.56
C PHE A 154 -1.58 3.05 -2.60
N LEU A 155 -0.56 2.30 -2.29
CA LEU A 155 -0.10 1.17 -3.09
C LEU A 155 -0.25 -0.12 -2.28
N ILE A 156 -0.57 -1.20 -2.99
CA ILE A 156 -0.63 -2.56 -2.46
C ILE A 156 0.47 -3.36 -3.15
N LYS A 157 1.40 -3.89 -2.39
CA LYS A 157 2.53 -4.67 -2.88
C LYS A 157 2.90 -5.78 -1.89
N ARG A 158 3.70 -6.72 -2.35
CA ARG A 158 4.26 -7.77 -1.50
C ARG A 158 5.57 -7.29 -0.88
N ALA A 159 5.73 -7.53 0.42
CA ALA A 159 6.98 -7.31 1.15
C ALA A 159 8.00 -8.37 0.73
N VAL A 160 8.86 -8.06 -0.22
CA VAL A 160 9.86 -9.02 -0.73
C VAL A 160 11.20 -8.84 -0.05
N GLY A 161 11.65 -7.61 0.16
CA GLY A 161 12.90 -7.31 0.84
C GLY A 161 12.71 -6.76 2.25
N VAL A 162 13.53 -7.24 3.15
CA VAL A 162 13.59 -6.79 4.55
C VAL A 162 14.94 -6.15 4.87
N ALA A 163 15.05 -5.51 6.04
CA ALA A 163 16.27 -4.87 6.47
C ALA A 163 17.51 -5.79 6.35
N GLY A 164 18.61 -5.25 5.83
CA GLY A 164 19.84 -5.98 5.59
C GLY A 164 19.97 -6.58 4.19
N ASP A 165 18.89 -6.71 3.44
CA ASP A 165 18.95 -7.23 2.08
C ASP A 165 19.47 -6.19 1.07
N ARG A 166 19.99 -6.69 -0.05
CA ARG A 166 20.25 -5.89 -1.26
C ARG A 166 19.46 -6.45 -2.43
N PHE A 167 19.03 -5.58 -3.31
CA PHE A 167 18.25 -5.90 -4.50
C PHE A 167 18.82 -5.22 -5.72
N ARG A 168 18.84 -5.93 -6.83
CA ARG A 168 19.06 -5.31 -8.14
C ARG A 168 18.14 -5.95 -9.18
N ASN A 169 17.91 -5.22 -10.26
CA ASN A 169 17.24 -5.74 -11.43
C ASN A 169 18.26 -5.93 -12.55
N ARG A 170 18.44 -7.16 -12.97
CA ARG A 170 19.35 -7.49 -14.07
C ARG A 170 18.56 -8.17 -15.17
N GLU A 171 18.52 -7.55 -16.33
CA GLU A 171 17.79 -8.06 -17.51
C GLU A 171 16.34 -8.48 -17.22
N GLY A 172 15.62 -7.66 -16.44
CA GLY A 172 14.24 -7.94 -16.03
C GLY A 172 14.10 -8.94 -14.87
N VAL A 173 15.16 -9.59 -14.43
CA VAL A 173 15.15 -10.51 -13.27
C VAL A 173 15.55 -9.77 -12.01
N VAL A 174 14.76 -9.93 -10.96
CA VAL A 174 15.13 -9.45 -9.63
C VAL A 174 16.13 -10.40 -9.01
N GLU A 175 17.29 -9.88 -8.66
CA GLU A 175 18.31 -10.59 -7.89
C GLU A 175 18.34 -10.06 -6.46
N ILE A 176 18.50 -10.98 -5.52
CA ILE A 176 18.47 -10.73 -4.07
C ILE A 176 19.81 -11.17 -3.49
N LEU A 177 20.39 -10.30 -2.69
CA LEU A 177 21.51 -10.64 -1.81
C LEU A 177 21.00 -10.50 -0.36
N PRO A 178 20.58 -11.59 0.29
CA PRO A 178 20.09 -11.55 1.67
C PRO A 178 21.19 -11.13 2.64
N GLN A 179 20.80 -10.61 3.79
CA GLN A 179 21.75 -10.30 4.86
C GLN A 179 22.60 -11.53 5.22
N GLY A 180 23.91 -11.34 5.26
CA GLY A 180 24.89 -12.41 5.56
C GLY A 180 25.21 -13.34 4.41
N ALA A 181 24.59 -13.20 3.24
CA ALA A 181 24.97 -13.94 2.02
C ALA A 181 26.10 -13.21 1.29
N SER A 182 26.96 -13.99 0.60
CA SER A 182 28.06 -13.47 -0.22
C SER A 182 27.73 -13.39 -1.71
N GLU A 183 26.69 -14.07 -2.15
CA GLU A 183 26.35 -14.22 -3.56
C GLU A 183 24.93 -13.75 -3.86
N TRP A 184 24.79 -13.12 -5.01
CA TRP A 184 23.49 -12.76 -5.55
C TRP A 184 22.73 -13.99 -6.01
N MET A 185 21.46 -14.06 -5.68
CA MET A 185 20.55 -15.11 -6.07
C MET A 185 19.41 -14.54 -6.91
N SER A 186 18.99 -15.26 -7.96
CA SER A 186 17.73 -14.94 -8.61
C SER A 186 16.58 -15.10 -7.63
N GLU A 187 15.49 -14.39 -7.84
CA GLU A 187 14.31 -14.46 -6.96
C GLU A 187 13.74 -15.89 -6.86
N VAL A 188 13.81 -16.67 -7.94
CA VAL A 188 13.42 -18.09 -7.95
C VAL A 188 14.32 -18.91 -7.03
N SER A 189 15.63 -18.81 -7.20
CA SER A 189 16.61 -19.54 -6.37
C SER A 189 16.53 -19.12 -4.90
N PHE A 190 16.21 -17.85 -4.65
CA PHE A 190 15.97 -17.35 -3.31
C PHE A 190 14.73 -17.99 -2.66
N GLN A 191 13.61 -18.08 -3.39
CA GLN A 191 12.39 -18.74 -2.91
C GLN A 191 12.64 -20.22 -2.59
N GLU A 192 13.32 -20.93 -3.47
CA GLU A 192 13.69 -22.36 -3.26
C GLU A 192 14.54 -22.55 -1.99
N LYS A 193 15.56 -21.72 -1.82
CA LYS A 193 16.50 -21.81 -0.69
C LYS A 193 15.85 -21.44 0.64
N THR A 194 14.97 -20.45 0.66
CA THR A 194 14.30 -19.96 1.88
C THR A 194 12.99 -20.69 2.18
N LYS A 195 12.49 -21.49 1.24
CA LYS A 195 11.15 -22.13 1.29
C LYS A 195 10.00 -21.11 1.44
N ILE A 196 10.23 -19.86 1.04
CA ILE A 196 9.22 -18.79 1.01
C ILE A 196 8.72 -18.73 -0.44
N SER A 197 7.48 -19.12 -0.67
CA SER A 197 6.87 -19.09 -2.00
C SER A 197 5.90 -17.95 -2.14
N TYR A 198 6.04 -17.17 -3.20
CA TYR A 198 5.11 -16.11 -3.61
C TYR A 198 5.06 -15.99 -5.13
N PRO A 199 3.95 -15.47 -5.69
CA PRO A 199 3.82 -15.30 -7.13
C PRO A 199 4.84 -14.33 -7.72
N VAL A 200 5.41 -14.70 -8.86
CA VAL A 200 6.20 -13.82 -9.71
C VAL A 200 5.66 -13.96 -11.13
N ASN A 201 4.77 -13.06 -11.50
CA ASN A 201 4.09 -13.12 -12.77
C ASN A 201 4.72 -12.16 -13.78
N ARG A 202 4.74 -12.60 -15.03
CA ARG A 202 5.17 -11.83 -16.16
C ARG A 202 4.13 -11.90 -17.25
N MET A 203 3.86 -10.77 -17.88
CA MET A 203 2.88 -10.66 -18.97
C MET A 203 3.55 -10.55 -20.34
N LEU A 204 4.84 -10.24 -20.34
CA LEU A 204 5.64 -10.14 -21.55
C LEU A 204 6.11 -11.51 -22.01
N GLU A 205 5.99 -11.76 -23.31
CA GLU A 205 6.60 -12.91 -23.94
C GLU A 205 8.12 -12.69 -24.19
N PRO A 206 8.91 -13.75 -24.36
CA PRO A 206 10.35 -13.60 -24.61
C PRO A 206 10.68 -12.66 -25.77
N ASN A 207 9.91 -12.69 -26.86
CA ASN A 207 10.09 -11.81 -28.01
C ASN A 207 9.86 -10.33 -27.69
N ASP A 208 8.95 -10.01 -26.77
CA ASP A 208 8.68 -8.64 -26.34
C ASP A 208 9.89 -8.03 -25.66
N TYR A 209 10.64 -8.82 -24.88
CA TYR A 209 11.87 -8.35 -24.25
C TYR A 209 12.94 -7.96 -25.27
N ASP A 210 13.06 -8.67 -26.39
CA ASP A 210 14.00 -8.30 -27.46
C ASP A 210 13.59 -7.01 -28.15
N ILE A 211 12.30 -6.84 -28.43
CA ILE A 211 11.72 -5.60 -28.97
C ILE A 211 11.95 -4.43 -28.02
N LEU A 212 11.64 -4.60 -26.73
CA LEU A 212 11.83 -3.58 -25.71
C LEU A 212 13.31 -3.24 -25.53
N ARG A 213 14.22 -4.23 -25.59
CA ARG A 213 15.67 -4.04 -25.52
C ARG A 213 16.18 -3.18 -26.65
N ALA A 214 15.79 -3.49 -27.87
CA ALA A 214 16.18 -2.71 -29.04
C ALA A 214 15.66 -1.27 -28.97
N GLY A 215 14.39 -1.09 -28.62
CA GLY A 215 13.78 0.23 -28.46
C GLY A 215 14.37 1.03 -27.30
N ALA A 216 14.69 0.40 -26.16
CA ALA A 216 15.32 1.06 -25.02
C ALA A 216 16.74 1.54 -25.32
N ARG A 217 17.52 0.74 -26.10
CA ARG A 217 18.84 1.17 -26.60
C ARG A 217 18.73 2.40 -27.49
N ALA A 218 17.81 2.38 -28.46
CA ALA A 218 17.56 3.52 -29.34
C ALA A 218 17.13 4.77 -28.53
N ALA A 219 16.20 4.62 -27.60
CA ALA A 219 15.79 5.70 -26.72
C ALA A 219 16.94 6.28 -25.89
N GLY A 220 17.82 5.41 -25.37
CA GLY A 220 19.00 5.83 -24.61
C GLY A 220 19.97 6.69 -25.41
N LEU A 221 20.18 6.37 -26.69
CA LEU A 221 20.99 7.17 -27.62
C LEU A 221 20.32 8.51 -27.94
N GLN A 222 19.01 8.50 -28.21
CA GLN A 222 18.21 9.70 -28.47
C GLN A 222 18.26 10.69 -27.30
N ASP A 223 18.16 10.20 -26.07
CA ASP A 223 18.20 11.05 -24.86
C ASP A 223 19.47 11.87 -24.71
N VAL A 224 20.57 11.40 -25.28
CA VAL A 224 21.88 12.10 -25.24
C VAL A 224 22.22 12.80 -26.56
N GLY A 225 21.22 12.88 -27.46
CA GLY A 225 21.35 13.63 -28.71
C GLY A 225 22.15 12.92 -29.81
N VAL A 226 22.28 11.58 -29.74
CA VAL A 226 22.89 10.79 -30.83
C VAL A 226 21.83 10.56 -31.90
N PRO A 227 22.09 10.88 -33.18
CA PRO A 227 21.17 10.59 -34.27
C PRO A 227 20.92 9.09 -34.41
N LEU A 228 19.67 8.73 -34.63
CA LEU A 228 19.27 7.33 -34.80
C LEU A 228 19.35 6.91 -36.28
N SER A 229 19.72 5.66 -36.50
CA SER A 229 19.56 5.02 -37.80
C SER A 229 18.09 4.69 -38.07
N GLN A 230 17.73 4.42 -39.34
CA GLN A 230 16.37 3.99 -39.69
C GLN A 230 15.91 2.71 -38.94
N GLU A 231 16.85 1.78 -38.74
CA GLU A 231 16.62 0.56 -37.93
C GLU A 231 16.31 0.87 -36.46
N GLN A 232 17.09 1.77 -35.86
CA GLN A 232 16.88 2.20 -34.47
C GLN A 232 15.56 2.94 -34.29
N GLU A 233 15.19 3.80 -35.24
CA GLU A 233 13.85 4.43 -35.21
C GLU A 233 12.72 3.42 -35.36
N ALA A 234 12.89 2.39 -36.21
CA ALA A 234 11.91 1.30 -36.34
C ALA A 234 11.80 0.51 -35.03
N ALA A 235 12.92 0.20 -34.37
CA ALA A 235 12.94 -0.47 -33.08
C ALA A 235 12.22 0.37 -31.99
N LEU A 236 12.42 1.68 -31.98
CA LEU A 236 11.73 2.59 -31.05
C LEU A 236 10.22 2.58 -31.26
N ARG A 237 9.79 2.62 -32.53
CA ARG A 237 8.36 2.51 -32.87
C ARG A 237 7.78 1.17 -32.50
N ALA A 238 8.49 0.06 -32.76
CA ALA A 238 8.03 -1.28 -32.38
C ALA A 238 7.88 -1.42 -30.85
N ALA A 239 8.85 -0.93 -30.08
CA ALA A 239 8.78 -0.96 -28.63
C ALA A 239 7.61 -0.16 -28.05
N SER A 240 7.19 0.92 -28.72
CA SER A 240 6.03 1.73 -28.29
C SER A 240 4.68 1.01 -28.48
N GLN A 241 4.62 -0.08 -29.24
CA GLN A 241 3.42 -0.89 -29.46
C GLN A 241 3.27 -2.02 -28.42
N VAL A 242 4.29 -2.31 -27.63
CA VAL A 242 4.21 -3.34 -26.57
C VAL A 242 3.25 -2.86 -25.48
N ARG A 243 2.25 -3.68 -25.19
CA ARG A 243 1.09 -3.29 -24.35
C ARG A 243 1.44 -3.03 -22.88
N TYR A 244 2.36 -3.79 -22.32
CA TYR A 244 2.75 -3.70 -20.89
C TYR A 244 4.28 -3.64 -20.78
N PRO A 245 4.89 -2.50 -21.13
CA PRO A 245 6.34 -2.40 -21.09
C PRO A 245 6.83 -2.40 -19.64
N ASP A 246 7.75 -3.31 -19.29
CA ASP A 246 8.45 -3.27 -17.99
C ASP A 246 9.33 -2.00 -17.93
N GLY A 247 8.82 -0.98 -17.27
CA GLY A 247 9.48 0.32 -17.16
C GLY A 247 10.84 0.24 -16.47
N VAL A 248 11.02 -0.69 -15.53
CA VAL A 248 12.30 -0.89 -14.82
C VAL A 248 13.34 -1.54 -15.73
N TYR A 249 12.91 -2.52 -16.53
CA TYR A 249 13.76 -3.15 -17.54
C TYR A 249 14.23 -2.13 -18.58
N ILE A 250 13.28 -1.37 -19.14
CA ILE A 250 13.57 -0.32 -20.13
C ILE A 250 14.55 0.73 -19.57
N ASP A 251 14.29 1.24 -18.36
CA ASP A 251 15.11 2.29 -17.76
C ASP A 251 16.54 1.84 -17.46
N SER A 252 16.73 0.56 -17.09
CA SER A 252 18.07 -0.01 -16.88
C SER A 252 18.91 0.02 -18.18
N ILE A 253 18.34 -0.49 -19.28
CA ILE A 253 19.02 -0.52 -20.59
C ILE A 253 19.24 0.89 -21.14
N ARG A 254 18.25 1.74 -21.03
CA ARG A 254 18.30 3.14 -21.43
C ARG A 254 19.39 3.91 -20.69
N SER A 255 19.55 3.67 -19.39
CA SER A 255 20.59 4.26 -18.55
C SER A 255 21.98 3.76 -18.93
N GLU A 256 22.14 2.49 -19.28
CA GLU A 256 23.38 1.93 -19.76
C GLU A 256 23.81 2.57 -21.09
N MET A 257 22.88 2.68 -22.04
CA MET A 257 23.19 3.32 -23.34
C MET A 257 23.54 4.79 -23.23
N ARG A 258 22.86 5.55 -22.36
CA ARG A 258 23.24 6.94 -22.06
C ARG A 258 24.66 7.03 -21.53
N TYR A 259 25.05 6.14 -20.61
CA TYR A 259 26.37 6.09 -20.03
C TYR A 259 27.42 5.73 -21.10
N MET A 260 27.16 4.72 -21.96
CA MET A 260 28.05 4.33 -23.03
C MET A 260 28.31 5.49 -23.99
N ALA A 261 27.30 6.29 -24.31
CA ALA A 261 27.43 7.45 -25.19
C ALA A 261 28.12 8.65 -24.52
N ARG A 262 28.00 8.78 -23.19
CA ARG A 262 28.60 9.89 -22.42
C ARG A 262 29.26 9.41 -21.13
N PRO A 263 30.35 8.64 -21.17
CA PRO A 263 30.94 7.99 -19.99
C PRO A 263 31.55 8.97 -18.97
N TYR A 264 31.83 10.19 -19.39
CA TYR A 264 32.37 11.24 -18.51
C TYR A 264 31.30 12.00 -17.72
N ASP A 265 30.00 11.81 -18.02
CA ASP A 265 28.92 12.41 -17.26
C ASP A 265 28.80 11.71 -15.89
N SER A 266 29.08 12.47 -14.83
CA SER A 266 29.03 11.94 -13.46
C SER A 266 27.64 11.46 -13.03
N ARG A 267 26.56 12.08 -13.53
CA ARG A 267 25.18 11.71 -13.20
C ARG A 267 24.82 10.36 -13.81
N LEU A 268 25.21 10.14 -15.08
CA LEU A 268 24.97 8.88 -15.77
C LEU A 268 25.79 7.74 -15.15
N ARG A 269 27.05 8.02 -14.79
CA ARG A 269 27.90 7.06 -14.08
C ARG A 269 27.33 6.68 -12.72
N THR A 270 26.85 7.63 -11.93
CA THR A 270 26.23 7.37 -10.63
C THR A 270 24.96 6.52 -10.79
N ARG A 271 24.12 6.83 -11.77
CA ARG A 271 22.89 6.06 -12.03
C ARG A 271 23.20 4.62 -12.42
N ARG A 272 24.17 4.40 -13.31
CA ARG A 272 24.66 3.06 -13.66
C ARG A 272 25.18 2.30 -12.44
N PHE A 273 25.98 2.94 -11.60
CA PHE A 273 26.49 2.34 -10.38
C PHE A 273 25.36 1.84 -9.47
N PHE A 274 24.29 2.60 -9.29
CA PHE A 274 23.13 2.16 -8.54
C PHE A 274 22.43 0.95 -9.17
N HIS A 275 22.31 0.89 -10.47
CA HIS A 275 21.74 -0.28 -11.15
C HIS A 275 22.61 -1.53 -10.98
N GLU A 276 23.94 -1.41 -11.00
CA GLU A 276 24.88 -2.51 -10.84
C GLU A 276 24.99 -3.00 -9.38
N GLN A 277 25.09 -2.07 -8.42
CA GLN A 277 25.24 -2.38 -7.00
C GLN A 277 23.93 -2.73 -6.31
N GLY A 278 22.81 -2.34 -6.90
CA GLY A 278 21.48 -2.54 -6.37
C GLY A 278 21.13 -1.63 -5.18
N TRP A 279 19.96 -1.85 -4.64
CA TRP A 279 19.40 -1.11 -3.53
C TRP A 279 19.62 -1.87 -2.22
N TYR A 280 20.12 -1.20 -1.22
CA TYR A 280 20.18 -1.72 0.14
C TYR A 280 18.87 -1.37 0.86
N VAL A 281 18.35 -2.29 1.67
CA VAL A 281 17.18 -2.08 2.53
C VAL A 281 17.66 -1.77 3.95
N PRO A 282 17.61 -0.50 4.38
CA PRO A 282 17.99 -0.12 5.74
C PRO A 282 17.04 -0.67 6.82
N GLU A 283 17.47 -0.62 8.07
CA GLU A 283 16.60 -0.86 9.21
C GLU A 283 15.39 0.08 9.21
N GLY A 284 14.24 -0.39 9.66
CA GLY A 284 12.99 0.37 9.64
C GLY A 284 12.39 0.60 8.24
N ARG A 285 12.89 -0.11 7.24
CA ARG A 285 12.38 -0.04 5.86
C ARG A 285 12.09 -1.42 5.29
N ILE A 286 11.24 -1.45 4.28
CA ILE A 286 10.85 -2.67 3.55
C ILE A 286 10.90 -2.41 2.05
N LEU A 287 11.26 -3.40 1.25
CA LEU A 287 11.18 -3.31 -0.21
C LEU A 287 9.91 -3.99 -0.71
N PRO A 288 8.92 -3.22 -1.16
CA PRO A 288 7.69 -3.76 -1.71
C PRO A 288 7.82 -4.00 -3.20
N LEU A 289 7.45 -5.19 -3.68
CA LEU A 289 7.38 -5.53 -5.12
C LEU A 289 5.96 -5.96 -5.50
N GLY A 290 5.56 -5.64 -6.72
CA GLY A 290 4.30 -6.15 -7.28
C GLY A 290 4.46 -7.59 -7.75
N ASP A 291 3.45 -8.43 -7.57
CA ASP A 291 3.47 -9.82 -8.04
C ASP A 291 3.53 -9.89 -9.58
N ASN A 292 2.92 -8.92 -10.28
CA ASN A 292 3.08 -8.71 -11.72
C ASN A 292 4.27 -7.79 -11.99
N ARG A 293 5.43 -8.35 -12.29
CA ARG A 293 6.68 -7.63 -12.47
C ARG A 293 6.67 -6.65 -13.66
N ASP A 294 5.98 -6.99 -14.73
CA ASP A 294 5.99 -6.22 -15.98
C ASP A 294 5.04 -5.02 -15.92
N ASN A 295 4.04 -5.05 -15.02
CA ASN A 295 3.05 -3.98 -14.85
C ASN A 295 2.98 -3.48 -13.39
N SER A 296 4.12 -3.17 -12.80
CA SER A 296 4.17 -2.70 -11.42
C SER A 296 5.11 -1.52 -11.24
N LEU A 297 4.56 -0.42 -10.73
CA LEU A 297 5.34 0.65 -10.12
C LEU A 297 5.61 0.28 -8.67
N ASP A 298 6.82 -0.15 -8.34
CA ASP A 298 7.16 -0.72 -7.05
C ASP A 298 8.58 -0.33 -6.58
N GLY A 299 9.07 -1.01 -5.57
CA GLY A 299 10.37 -0.73 -4.95
C GLY A 299 11.57 -0.78 -5.90
N ARG A 300 11.45 -1.42 -7.06
CA ARG A 300 12.49 -1.36 -8.10
C ARG A 300 12.64 0.05 -8.70
N SER A 301 11.57 0.84 -8.66
CA SER A 301 11.55 2.21 -9.18
C SER A 301 11.80 3.26 -8.10
N PHE A 302 11.17 3.15 -6.93
CA PHE A 302 11.23 4.15 -5.86
C PHE A 302 12.04 3.72 -4.62
N GLY A 303 12.58 2.50 -4.62
CA GLY A 303 13.38 1.97 -3.52
C GLY A 303 12.54 1.43 -2.36
N SER A 304 13.19 1.27 -1.19
CA SER A 304 12.55 0.79 0.04
C SER A 304 11.68 1.87 0.68
N VAL A 305 10.58 1.44 1.30
CA VAL A 305 9.59 2.30 1.97
C VAL A 305 9.78 2.24 3.48
N SER A 306 9.66 3.38 4.18
CA SER A 306 9.68 3.43 5.64
C SER A 306 8.48 2.69 6.23
N MET A 307 8.70 1.96 7.35
CA MET A 307 7.65 1.28 8.09
C MET A 307 6.56 2.25 8.60
N GLU A 308 6.89 3.51 8.83
CA GLU A 308 5.92 4.54 9.20
C GLU A 308 4.85 4.75 8.14
N ARG A 309 5.20 4.57 6.86
CA ARG A 309 4.26 4.69 5.74
C ARG A 309 3.44 3.44 5.46
N VAL A 310 3.75 2.31 6.12
CA VAL A 310 2.98 1.08 5.97
C VAL A 310 1.72 1.19 6.81
N LEU A 311 0.55 1.14 6.17
CA LEU A 311 -0.74 1.35 6.83
C LEU A 311 -1.33 0.07 7.43
N GLY A 312 -1.08 -1.07 6.78
CA GLY A 312 -1.63 -2.33 7.24
C GLY A 312 -1.32 -3.50 6.32
N ARG A 313 -1.81 -4.67 6.74
CA ARG A 313 -1.66 -5.94 6.02
C ARG A 313 -2.97 -6.31 5.34
N GLY A 314 -2.90 -6.70 4.07
CA GLY A 314 -4.01 -7.30 3.35
C GLY A 314 -4.37 -8.66 3.94
N MET A 315 -5.63 -8.84 4.35
CA MET A 315 -6.06 -10.07 5.02
C MET A 315 -6.93 -10.95 4.14
N ILE A 316 -8.00 -10.39 3.61
CA ILE A 316 -9.04 -11.13 2.91
C ILE A 316 -9.59 -10.34 1.73
N LYS A 317 -9.81 -11.01 0.63
CA LYS A 317 -10.65 -10.54 -0.48
C LYS A 317 -12.11 -10.81 -0.12
N TYR A 318 -12.95 -9.78 -0.11
CA TYR A 318 -14.37 -9.94 0.22
C TYR A 318 -15.30 -9.72 -0.97
N TRP A 319 -14.76 -9.23 -2.09
CA TRP A 319 -15.48 -9.04 -3.33
C TRP A 319 -14.56 -9.25 -4.53
N PRO A 320 -15.01 -9.83 -5.66
CA PRO A 320 -16.35 -10.38 -5.91
C PRO A 320 -16.59 -11.69 -5.14
N PRO A 321 -17.86 -12.14 -4.98
CA PRO A 321 -18.20 -13.35 -4.23
C PRO A 321 -17.47 -14.62 -4.67
N SER A 322 -17.19 -14.73 -5.97
CA SER A 322 -16.45 -15.86 -6.57
C SER A 322 -14.97 -15.93 -6.15
N ARG A 323 -14.42 -14.85 -5.55
CA ARG A 323 -13.01 -14.72 -5.18
C ARG A 323 -12.80 -14.48 -3.69
N ILE A 324 -13.84 -14.66 -2.86
CA ILE A 324 -13.71 -14.51 -1.41
C ILE A 324 -12.67 -15.49 -0.88
N GLY A 325 -11.71 -14.99 -0.12
CA GLY A 325 -10.66 -15.82 0.48
C GLY A 325 -9.50 -15.02 1.04
N PRO A 326 -8.61 -15.68 1.81
CA PRO A 326 -7.44 -15.03 2.37
C PRO A 326 -6.48 -14.57 1.27
N ILE A 327 -5.74 -13.49 1.56
CA ILE A 327 -4.64 -13.02 0.73
C ILE A 327 -3.38 -13.74 1.21
N ARG A 328 -2.75 -14.49 0.31
CA ARG A 328 -1.54 -15.28 0.59
C ARG A 328 -0.40 -14.87 -0.32
#